data_9cca89b9cce9646eb29dede2f696ec79
#
_entry.id   9cca89b9cce9646eb29dede2f696ec79
#
_cell.length_a   1.000
_cell.length_b   1.000
_cell.length_c   1.000
_cell.angle_alpha   90.00
_cell.angle_beta   90.00
_cell.angle_gamma   90.00
#
_symmetry.space_group_name_H-M   'P 1'
#
loop_
_entity.id
_entity.type
_entity.pdbx_description
1 polymer ?
#
loop_
_entity_poly.entity_id
_entity_poly.type
_entity_poly.pdbx_seq_one_letter_code
_entity_poly.pdbx_strand_id
1 'polypeptide(L)'
;KLNWTSAPVEPAITPDGKPCVTAVPLGNRTVLVAVWRVRVGRVVLYLHDTDLEENAPWDRDLSARLYGGDRETRVQQEIILGVGGVRVLKAMGYTPAVYHLNEGHAAFVVLQRIRDLCEAGANFERALDEVRRSTVFTTHTPVAAGHDAFPFHLVETHLAGAWGDLGPYREIGRA
;
A
#
# COMPACT_ATOMS: atom_id res chain seq x y z
N LYS A 1 2.31 -14.23 -18.29
CA LYS A 1 1.30 -14.14 -17.23
C LYS A 1 1.35 -15.42 -16.40
N LEU A 2 1.33 -15.28 -15.08
CA LEU A 2 1.18 -16.42 -14.18
C LEU A 2 -0.23 -16.99 -14.36
N ASN A 3 -0.30 -18.32 -14.47
CA ASN A 3 -1.59 -18.99 -14.44
C ASN A 3 -1.93 -19.29 -12.98
N TRP A 4 -2.73 -18.41 -12.37
CA TRP A 4 -3.13 -18.50 -10.98
C TRP A 4 -3.88 -19.79 -10.63
N THR A 5 -4.55 -20.43 -11.61
CA THR A 5 -5.26 -21.68 -11.40
C THR A 5 -4.35 -22.87 -11.11
N SER A 6 -3.07 -22.78 -11.47
CA SER A 6 -2.06 -23.81 -11.21
C SER A 6 -1.12 -23.48 -10.05
N ALA A 7 -1.21 -22.28 -9.50
CA ALA A 7 -0.39 -21.83 -8.37
C ALA A 7 -1.10 -22.19 -7.03
N PRO A 8 -0.36 -22.43 -5.94
CA PRO A 8 -0.93 -22.70 -4.61
C PRO A 8 -1.46 -21.42 -3.96
N VAL A 9 -2.26 -20.67 -4.69
CA VAL A 9 -2.88 -19.40 -4.28
C VAL A 9 -4.39 -19.50 -4.41
N GLU A 10 -5.09 -18.84 -3.54
CA GLU A 10 -6.54 -18.76 -3.54
C GLU A 10 -6.99 -17.30 -3.30
N PRO A 11 -8.17 -16.88 -3.77
CA PRO A 11 -8.68 -15.57 -3.41
C PRO A 11 -8.76 -15.42 -1.90
N ALA A 12 -8.28 -14.29 -1.37
CA ALA A 12 -8.51 -13.94 0.02
C ALA A 12 -9.99 -13.61 0.22
N ILE A 13 -10.59 -14.17 1.26
CA ILE A 13 -12.02 -14.01 1.54
C ILE A 13 -12.19 -13.12 2.77
N THR A 14 -12.97 -12.07 2.63
CA THR A 14 -13.35 -11.14 3.70
C THR A 14 -14.29 -11.81 4.71
N PRO A 15 -14.46 -11.25 5.92
CA PRO A 15 -15.33 -11.82 6.94
C PRO A 15 -16.80 -12.00 6.50
N ASP A 16 -17.27 -11.25 5.51
CA ASP A 16 -18.62 -11.37 4.91
C ASP A 16 -18.71 -12.43 3.79
N GLY A 17 -17.64 -13.20 3.57
CA GLY A 17 -17.59 -14.33 2.65
C GLY A 17 -17.34 -13.98 1.18
N LYS A 18 -16.92 -12.76 0.88
CA LYS A 18 -16.64 -12.32 -0.50
C LYS A 18 -15.14 -12.29 -0.80
N PRO A 19 -14.75 -12.43 -2.09
CA PRO A 19 -13.38 -12.15 -2.48
C PRO A 19 -12.96 -10.73 -2.08
N CYS A 20 -11.78 -10.64 -1.49
CA CYS A 20 -11.24 -9.34 -1.08
C CYS A 20 -10.76 -8.56 -2.30
N VAL A 21 -11.45 -7.47 -2.59
CA VAL A 21 -11.04 -6.45 -3.55
C VAL A 21 -11.07 -5.11 -2.84
N THR A 22 -10.01 -4.34 -2.93
CA THR A 22 -9.94 -3.01 -2.32
C THR A 22 -9.65 -1.95 -3.37
N ALA A 23 -10.08 -0.72 -3.11
CA ALA A 23 -9.90 0.42 -3.99
C ALA A 23 -8.77 1.30 -3.46
N VAL A 24 -7.77 1.60 -4.28
CA VAL A 24 -6.65 2.50 -3.95
C VAL A 24 -6.76 3.75 -4.82
N PRO A 25 -6.99 4.94 -4.22
CA PRO A 25 -6.94 6.19 -4.95
C PRO A 25 -5.52 6.45 -5.47
N LEU A 26 -5.41 6.81 -6.73
CA LEU A 26 -4.14 7.06 -7.40
C LEU A 26 -4.29 8.27 -8.33
N GLY A 27 -3.94 9.45 -7.83
CA GLY A 27 -4.19 10.72 -8.51
C GLY A 27 -5.69 10.98 -8.67
N ASN A 28 -6.11 11.16 -9.92
CA ASN A 28 -7.51 11.43 -10.28
C ASN A 28 -8.33 10.16 -10.59
N ARG A 29 -7.78 8.97 -10.33
CA ARG A 29 -8.41 7.69 -10.60
C ARG A 29 -8.34 6.75 -9.40
N THR A 30 -9.06 5.66 -9.50
CA THR A 30 -9.04 4.59 -8.49
C THR A 30 -8.56 3.30 -9.15
N VAL A 31 -7.61 2.62 -8.52
CA VAL A 31 -7.12 1.31 -8.94
C VAL A 31 -7.72 0.25 -8.01
N LEU A 32 -8.37 -0.73 -8.58
CA LEU A 32 -8.87 -1.89 -7.85
C LEU A 32 -7.75 -2.91 -7.66
N VAL A 33 -7.68 -3.47 -6.46
CA VAL A 33 -6.65 -4.43 -6.07
C VAL A 33 -7.33 -5.68 -5.55
N ALA A 34 -7.25 -6.78 -6.30
CA ALA A 34 -7.62 -8.10 -5.81
C ALA A 34 -6.55 -8.63 -4.87
N VAL A 35 -6.96 -9.46 -3.93
CA VAL A 35 -6.07 -10.01 -2.92
C VAL A 35 -6.06 -11.53 -3.03
N TRP A 36 -4.88 -12.09 -3.19
CA TRP A 36 -4.64 -13.52 -3.18
C TRP A 36 -4.02 -13.95 -1.87
N ARG A 37 -4.40 -15.12 -1.40
CA ARG A 37 -3.89 -15.72 -0.17
C ARG A 37 -2.99 -16.89 -0.50
N VAL A 38 -1.82 -16.93 0.11
CA VAL A 38 -0.87 -18.06 0.06
C VAL A 38 -0.55 -18.49 1.48
N ARG A 39 -0.65 -19.78 1.76
CA ARG A 39 -0.23 -20.33 3.04
C ARG A 39 1.17 -20.91 2.92
N VAL A 40 2.10 -20.38 3.71
CA VAL A 40 3.48 -20.87 3.82
C VAL A 40 3.71 -21.38 5.25
N GLY A 41 3.51 -22.68 5.45
CA GLY A 41 3.49 -23.24 6.80
C GLY A 41 2.37 -22.65 7.65
N ARG A 42 2.74 -22.01 8.76
CA ARG A 42 1.79 -21.30 9.65
C ARG A 42 1.55 -19.83 9.26
N VAL A 43 2.32 -19.29 8.31
CA VAL A 43 2.23 -17.90 7.89
C VAL A 43 1.28 -17.78 6.70
N VAL A 44 0.45 -16.76 6.71
CA VAL A 44 -0.40 -16.39 5.58
C VAL A 44 0.18 -15.14 4.93
N LEU A 45 0.40 -15.22 3.62
CA LEU A 45 0.78 -14.10 2.79
C LEU A 45 -0.45 -13.61 2.03
N TYR A 46 -0.60 -12.29 1.94
CA TYR A 46 -1.58 -11.62 1.09
C TYR A 46 -0.86 -10.92 -0.05
N LEU A 47 -1.18 -11.30 -1.26
CA LEU A 47 -0.57 -10.76 -2.48
C LEU A 47 -1.56 -9.83 -3.16
N HIS A 48 -1.09 -8.67 -3.59
CA HIS A 48 -1.87 -7.68 -4.31
C HIS A 48 -1.78 -7.94 -5.81
N ASP A 49 -2.92 -7.85 -6.49
CA ASP A 49 -3.04 -8.02 -7.92
C ASP A 49 -3.93 -6.92 -8.52
N THR A 50 -3.37 -6.14 -9.43
CA THR A 50 -4.09 -5.08 -10.14
C THR A 50 -4.61 -5.51 -11.51
N ASP A 51 -4.35 -6.77 -11.96
CA ASP A 51 -4.81 -7.29 -13.26
C ASP A 51 -6.31 -7.65 -13.24
N LEU A 52 -7.15 -6.66 -12.97
CA LEU A 52 -8.61 -6.76 -13.03
C LEU A 52 -9.13 -6.08 -14.30
N GLU A 53 -10.19 -6.65 -14.90
CA GLU A 53 -10.78 -6.11 -16.13
C GLU A 53 -11.36 -4.69 -15.96
N GLU A 54 -11.77 -4.37 -14.75
CA GLU A 54 -12.29 -3.06 -14.37
C GLU A 54 -11.23 -1.96 -14.32
N ASN A 55 -9.95 -2.34 -14.22
CA ASN A 55 -8.84 -1.40 -14.25
C ASN A 55 -8.45 -1.04 -15.69
N ALA A 56 -7.96 0.18 -15.88
CA ALA A 56 -7.36 0.59 -17.14
C ALA A 56 -6.15 -0.30 -17.48
N PRO A 57 -5.85 -0.55 -18.77
CA PRO A 57 -4.78 -1.47 -19.17
C PRO A 57 -3.41 -1.19 -18.54
N TRP A 58 -3.05 0.10 -18.40
CA TRP A 58 -1.79 0.52 -17.76
C TRP A 58 -1.78 0.31 -16.24
N ASP A 59 -2.95 0.35 -15.57
CA ASP A 59 -3.07 0.08 -14.14
C ASP A 59 -3.01 -1.43 -13.84
N ARG A 60 -3.46 -2.25 -14.78
CA ARG A 60 -3.40 -3.71 -14.68
C ARG A 60 -1.97 -4.23 -14.61
N ASP A 61 -1.02 -3.52 -15.19
CA ASP A 61 0.39 -3.90 -15.21
C ASP A 61 1.18 -3.46 -13.96
N LEU A 62 0.58 -2.66 -13.05
CA LEU A 62 1.27 -2.13 -11.87
C LEU A 62 1.78 -3.22 -10.92
N SER A 63 1.08 -4.35 -10.80
CA SER A 63 1.51 -5.50 -9.98
C SER A 63 2.29 -6.56 -10.76
N ALA A 64 2.45 -6.42 -12.09
CA ALA A 64 2.98 -7.47 -12.95
C ALA A 64 4.49 -7.71 -12.78
N ARG A 65 5.25 -6.70 -12.37
CA ARG A 65 6.72 -6.77 -12.25
C ARG A 65 7.21 -6.03 -11.02
N LEU A 66 7.97 -6.72 -10.20
CA LEU A 66 8.69 -6.11 -9.08
C LEU A 66 9.90 -5.30 -9.63
N TYR A 67 10.09 -4.09 -9.10
CA TYR A 67 11.18 -3.17 -9.50
C TYR A 67 11.20 -2.82 -11.00
N GLY A 68 10.08 -2.95 -11.69
CA GLY A 68 9.96 -2.57 -13.10
C GLY A 68 9.54 -1.12 -13.29
N GLY A 69 9.90 -0.55 -14.46
CA GLY A 69 9.43 0.76 -14.87
C GLY A 69 10.32 1.92 -14.42
N ASP A 70 9.81 3.13 -14.66
CA ASP A 70 10.40 4.39 -14.25
C ASP A 70 10.03 4.77 -12.81
N ARG A 71 10.46 5.96 -12.37
CA ARG A 71 10.14 6.46 -11.03
C ARG A 71 8.65 6.66 -10.80
N GLU A 72 7.90 6.99 -11.84
CA GLU A 72 6.46 7.17 -11.77
C GLU A 72 5.76 5.85 -11.51
N THR A 73 6.12 4.82 -12.24
CA THR A 73 5.62 3.44 -12.00
C THR A 73 5.98 2.97 -10.59
N ARG A 74 7.19 3.25 -10.13
CA ARG A 74 7.67 2.86 -8.80
C ARG A 74 6.85 3.50 -7.68
N VAL A 75 6.61 4.81 -7.73
CA VAL A 75 5.80 5.47 -6.69
C VAL A 75 4.36 4.95 -6.69
N GLN A 76 3.80 4.65 -7.87
CA GLN A 76 2.47 4.06 -7.98
C GLN A 76 2.42 2.66 -7.35
N GLN A 77 3.42 1.81 -7.61
CA GLN A 77 3.54 0.48 -7.00
C GLN A 77 3.64 0.56 -5.46
N GLU A 78 4.43 1.48 -4.95
CA GLU A 78 4.59 1.67 -3.50
C GLU A 78 3.31 2.23 -2.84
N ILE A 79 2.57 3.10 -3.52
CA ILE A 79 1.25 3.55 -3.06
C ILE A 79 0.27 2.36 -3.03
N ILE A 80 0.23 1.55 -4.08
CA ILE A 80 -0.62 0.35 -4.12
C ILE A 80 -0.26 -0.61 -2.98
N LEU A 81 1.03 -0.82 -2.72
CA LEU A 81 1.48 -1.69 -1.63
C LEU A 81 1.17 -1.10 -0.25
N GLY A 82 1.53 0.16 -0.02
CA GLY A 82 1.42 0.78 1.31
C GLY A 82 -0.03 1.14 1.66
N VAL A 83 -0.66 1.97 0.84
CA VAL A 83 -2.07 2.37 1.04
C VAL A 83 -2.99 1.17 0.88
N GLY A 84 -2.81 0.38 -0.17
CA GLY A 84 -3.58 -0.83 -0.43
C GLY A 84 -3.43 -1.84 0.71
N GLY A 85 -2.22 -2.05 1.22
CA GLY A 85 -1.95 -2.98 2.32
C GLY A 85 -2.74 -2.67 3.59
N VAL A 86 -2.79 -1.41 4.01
CA VAL A 86 -3.61 -1.01 5.17
C VAL A 86 -5.10 -1.28 4.91
N ARG A 87 -5.58 -0.93 3.72
CA ARG A 87 -6.98 -1.14 3.35
C ARG A 87 -7.34 -2.63 3.27
N VAL A 88 -6.45 -3.47 2.75
CA VAL A 88 -6.63 -4.91 2.73
C VAL A 88 -6.71 -5.47 4.15
N LEU A 89 -5.79 -5.11 5.04
CA LEU A 89 -5.83 -5.57 6.43
C LEU A 89 -7.15 -5.19 7.11
N LYS A 90 -7.62 -3.97 6.89
CA LYS A 90 -8.90 -3.48 7.41
C LYS A 90 -10.09 -4.26 6.82
N ALA A 91 -10.11 -4.48 5.50
CA ALA A 91 -11.16 -5.25 4.82
C ALA A 91 -11.19 -6.71 5.28
N MET A 92 -10.04 -7.28 5.61
CA MET A 92 -9.89 -8.63 6.15
C MET A 92 -10.20 -8.74 7.65
N GLY A 93 -10.57 -7.61 8.30
CA GLY A 93 -10.90 -7.57 9.73
C GLY A 93 -9.69 -7.60 10.66
N TYR A 94 -8.48 -7.38 10.16
CA TYR A 94 -7.29 -7.31 11.00
C TYR A 94 -7.13 -5.93 11.65
N THR A 95 -6.73 -5.95 12.91
CA THR A 95 -6.34 -4.76 13.68
C THR A 95 -4.94 -4.98 14.25
N PRO A 96 -3.88 -4.80 13.44
CA PRO A 96 -2.51 -5.05 13.89
C PRO A 96 -2.11 -4.09 15.02
N ALA A 97 -1.50 -4.62 16.08
CA ALA A 97 -0.91 -3.82 17.14
C ALA A 97 0.37 -3.12 16.68
N VAL A 98 1.10 -3.75 15.76
CA VAL A 98 2.36 -3.23 15.20
C VAL A 98 2.38 -3.48 13.69
N TYR A 99 2.83 -2.48 12.96
CA TYR A 99 3.14 -2.59 11.52
C TYR A 99 4.65 -2.64 11.35
N HIS A 100 5.14 -3.73 10.78
CA HIS A 100 6.55 -3.89 10.48
C HIS A 100 6.78 -3.67 8.98
N LEU A 101 7.51 -2.63 8.64
CA LEU A 101 7.91 -2.29 7.29
C LEU A 101 9.30 -2.84 7.02
N ASN A 102 9.42 -3.69 6.02
CA ASN A 102 10.70 -4.23 5.57
C ASN A 102 11.13 -3.43 4.34
N GLU A 103 12.16 -2.63 4.46
CA GLU A 103 12.62 -1.61 3.51
C GLU A 103 11.58 -0.50 3.22
N GLY A 104 11.90 0.44 2.33
CA GLY A 104 11.07 1.61 2.02
C GLY A 104 9.81 1.33 1.21
N HIS A 105 9.70 0.17 0.55
CA HIS A 105 8.68 -0.12 -0.44
C HIS A 105 7.22 0.00 0.05
N ALA A 106 7.00 -0.14 1.35
CA ALA A 106 5.69 0.00 1.99
C ALA A 106 5.55 1.30 2.81
N ALA A 107 6.40 2.30 2.62
CA ALA A 107 6.43 3.52 3.43
C ALA A 107 5.08 4.26 3.46
N PHE A 108 4.29 4.19 2.38
CA PHE A 108 2.95 4.79 2.31
C PHE A 108 1.93 4.17 3.29
N VAL A 109 2.25 3.06 3.96
CA VAL A 109 1.50 2.54 5.13
C VAL A 109 1.35 3.62 6.20
N VAL A 110 2.43 4.37 6.47
CA VAL A 110 2.45 5.44 7.48
C VAL A 110 1.41 6.51 7.15
N LEU A 111 1.37 6.96 5.91
CA LEU A 111 0.44 8.00 5.46
C LEU A 111 -1.02 7.56 5.55
N GLN A 112 -1.33 6.34 5.08
CA GLN A 112 -2.70 5.82 5.14
C GLN A 112 -3.17 5.67 6.59
N ARG A 113 -2.32 5.22 7.50
CA ARG A 113 -2.65 5.06 8.92
C ARG A 113 -2.91 6.40 9.59
N ILE A 114 -2.07 7.41 9.33
CA ILE A 114 -2.30 8.78 9.85
C ILE A 114 -3.65 9.30 9.33
N ARG A 115 -3.91 9.14 8.05
CA ARG A 115 -5.19 9.53 7.44
C ARG A 115 -6.37 8.85 8.12
N ASP A 116 -6.34 7.53 8.28
CA ASP A 116 -7.43 6.77 8.91
C ASP A 116 -7.72 7.28 10.34
N LEU A 117 -6.67 7.61 11.11
CA LEU A 117 -6.81 8.17 12.46
C LEU A 117 -7.39 9.58 12.43
N CYS A 118 -6.99 10.42 11.48
CA CYS A 118 -7.55 11.76 11.33
C CYS A 118 -9.03 11.71 10.90
N GLU A 119 -9.39 10.82 9.99
CA GLU A 119 -10.79 10.56 9.60
C GLU A 119 -11.64 10.04 10.78
N ALA A 120 -11.01 9.33 11.72
CA ALA A 120 -11.64 8.89 12.97
C ALA A 120 -11.69 9.99 14.07
N GLY A 121 -11.25 11.22 13.74
CA GLY A 121 -11.35 12.39 14.64
C GLY A 121 -10.08 12.74 15.43
N ALA A 122 -8.96 12.05 15.21
CA ALA A 122 -7.68 12.48 15.79
C ALA A 122 -7.14 13.71 15.04
N ASN A 123 -6.47 14.62 15.77
CA ASN A 123 -5.66 15.63 15.09
C ASN A 123 -4.37 14.99 14.52
N PHE A 124 -3.71 15.69 13.60
CA PHE A 124 -2.55 15.19 12.90
C PHE A 124 -1.40 14.79 13.83
N GLU A 125 -1.07 15.60 14.81
CA GLU A 125 0.03 15.35 15.76
C GLU A 125 -0.20 14.07 16.58
N ARG A 126 -1.43 13.88 17.06
CA ARG A 126 -1.81 12.66 17.78
C ARG A 126 -1.77 11.43 16.87
N ALA A 127 -2.26 11.56 15.65
CA ALA A 127 -2.22 10.47 14.66
C ALA A 127 -0.78 10.09 14.32
N LEU A 128 0.10 11.08 14.11
CA LEU A 128 1.51 10.87 13.84
C LEU A 128 2.22 10.15 15.01
N ASP A 129 1.98 10.58 16.24
CA ASP A 129 2.58 9.96 17.44
C ASP A 129 2.12 8.50 17.61
N GLU A 130 0.84 8.21 17.40
CA GLU A 130 0.29 6.86 17.43
C GLU A 130 0.92 5.95 16.38
N VAL A 131 1.04 6.46 15.15
CA VAL A 131 1.66 5.71 14.05
C VAL A 131 3.15 5.45 14.32
N ARG A 132 3.89 6.42 14.84
CA ARG A 132 5.30 6.25 15.24
C ARG A 132 5.50 5.15 16.27
N ARG A 133 4.65 5.09 17.29
CA ARG A 133 4.76 4.10 18.38
C ARG A 133 4.41 2.68 17.95
N SER A 134 3.66 2.54 16.88
CA SER A 134 3.15 1.25 16.39
C SER A 134 3.69 0.88 15.01
N THR A 135 4.80 1.50 14.58
CA THR A 135 5.51 1.17 13.35
C THR A 135 6.95 0.80 13.63
N VAL A 136 7.39 -0.33 13.11
CA VAL A 136 8.79 -0.77 13.12
C VAL A 136 9.28 -0.76 11.68
N PHE A 137 10.44 -0.17 11.46
CA PHE A 137 11.11 -0.14 10.16
C PHE A 137 12.41 -0.92 10.23
N THR A 138 12.65 -1.80 9.27
CA THR A 138 13.90 -2.55 9.15
C THR A 138 14.51 -2.28 7.78
N THR A 139 15.77 -1.84 7.77
CA THR A 139 16.56 -1.74 6.54
C THR A 139 17.67 -2.77 6.55
N HIS A 140 17.84 -3.46 5.42
CA HIS A 140 18.88 -4.45 5.21
C HIS A 140 19.90 -3.99 4.17
N THR A 141 19.55 -3.02 3.35
CA THR A 141 20.30 -2.62 2.16
C THR A 141 21.11 -1.35 2.45
N PRO A 142 22.43 -1.45 2.64
CA PRO A 142 23.27 -0.30 3.02
C PRO A 142 23.69 0.58 1.81
N VAL A 143 23.02 0.46 0.69
CA VAL A 143 23.31 1.19 -0.54
C VAL A 143 22.10 1.98 -1.04
N ALA A 144 22.34 3.13 -1.67
CA ALA A 144 21.29 4.01 -2.15
C ALA A 144 20.28 3.34 -3.11
N ALA A 145 20.72 2.33 -3.85
CA ALA A 145 19.83 1.57 -4.74
C ALA A 145 18.74 0.76 -4.01
N GLY A 146 18.85 0.56 -2.70
CA GLY A 146 17.82 -0.09 -1.86
C GLY A 146 16.80 0.88 -1.27
N HIS A 147 16.96 2.18 -1.53
CA HIS A 147 16.12 3.22 -0.97
C HIS A 147 15.57 4.09 -2.11
N ASP A 148 14.28 3.99 -2.37
CA ASP A 148 13.64 4.87 -3.33
C ASP A 148 13.43 6.27 -2.72
N ALA A 149 13.79 7.28 -3.47
CA ALA A 149 13.53 8.68 -3.13
C ALA A 149 12.71 9.33 -4.25
N PHE A 150 11.55 9.81 -3.89
CA PHE A 150 10.62 10.44 -4.83
C PHE A 150 10.58 11.95 -4.61
N PRO A 151 10.65 12.77 -5.68
CA PRO A 151 10.34 14.17 -5.58
C PRO A 151 8.92 14.36 -5.02
N PHE A 152 8.73 15.30 -4.10
CA PHE A 152 7.44 15.48 -3.44
C PHE A 152 6.30 15.76 -4.43
N HIS A 153 6.56 16.53 -5.50
CA HIS A 153 5.56 16.80 -6.54
C HIS A 153 5.03 15.52 -7.21
N LEU A 154 5.88 14.49 -7.35
CA LEU A 154 5.46 13.19 -7.90
C LEU A 154 4.51 12.48 -6.94
N VAL A 155 4.81 12.52 -5.65
CA VAL A 155 3.93 11.97 -4.60
C VAL A 155 2.60 12.73 -4.59
N GLU A 156 2.64 14.07 -4.62
CA GLU A 156 1.44 14.90 -4.71
C GLU A 156 0.57 14.54 -5.90
N THR A 157 1.16 14.37 -7.09
CA THR A 157 0.42 14.01 -8.31
C THR A 157 -0.40 12.72 -8.12
N HIS A 158 0.16 11.74 -7.43
CA HIS A 158 -0.50 10.43 -7.26
C HIS A 158 -1.36 10.32 -6.00
N LEU A 159 -1.20 11.20 -5.02
CA LEU A 159 -2.06 11.27 -3.84
C LEU A 159 -3.11 12.39 -3.91
N ALA A 160 -2.97 13.36 -4.83
CA ALA A 160 -3.91 14.48 -4.97
C ALA A 160 -5.36 14.00 -5.16
N GLY A 161 -6.30 14.86 -4.78
CA GLY A 161 -7.74 14.60 -4.91
C GLY A 161 -8.31 13.74 -3.79
N ALA A 162 -7.76 12.57 -3.53
CA ALA A 162 -8.27 11.68 -2.48
C ALA A 162 -7.75 12.05 -1.07
N TRP A 163 -6.65 12.79 -0.98
CA TRP A 163 -5.94 13.07 0.27
C TRP A 163 -6.12 14.50 0.80
N GLY A 164 -6.75 15.38 0.01
CA GLY A 164 -6.94 16.78 0.38
C GLY A 164 -5.61 17.52 0.52
N ASP A 165 -5.44 18.30 1.59
CA ASP A 165 -4.20 19.03 1.85
C ASP A 165 -3.08 18.08 2.30
N LEU A 166 -2.06 17.93 1.46
CA LEU A 166 -0.86 17.14 1.75
C LEU A 166 0.23 17.94 2.51
N GLY A 167 -0.01 19.21 2.81
CA GLY A 167 0.95 20.07 3.51
C GLY A 167 1.52 19.45 4.79
N PRO A 168 0.69 18.95 5.71
CA PRO A 168 1.15 18.31 6.94
C PRO A 168 2.02 17.06 6.71
N TYR A 169 1.80 16.35 5.61
CA TYR A 169 2.55 15.12 5.28
C TYR A 169 3.96 15.39 4.71
N ARG A 170 4.24 16.62 4.27
CA ARG A 170 5.58 16.99 3.75
C ARG A 170 6.68 16.83 4.77
N GLU A 171 6.38 17.08 6.03
CA GLU A 171 7.36 17.00 7.11
C GLU A 171 7.74 15.56 7.46
N ILE A 172 6.87 14.58 7.20
CA ILE A 172 7.16 13.16 7.41
C ILE A 172 8.25 12.67 6.46
N GLY A 173 8.24 13.15 5.21
CA GLY A 173 9.20 12.73 4.19
C GLY A 173 10.58 13.42 4.26
N ARG A 174 10.78 14.31 5.23
CA ARG A 174 12.06 15.00 5.44
C ARG A 174 12.91 14.42 6.59
N ALA A 175 12.33 13.51 7.34
CA ALA A 175 12.99 12.80 8.44
C ALA A 175 13.67 11.53 7.93
#